data_16b41430ae6f90a1ee60f7386241b295
#
_entry.id   16b41430ae6f90a1ee60f7386241b295
#
_cell.length_a   1.000
_cell.length_b   1.000
_cell.length_c   1.000
_cell.angle_alpha   90.00
_cell.angle_beta   90.00
_cell.angle_gamma   90.00
#
_symmetry.space_group_name_H-M   'P 1'
#
loop_
_entity.id
_entity.type
_entity.pdbx_description
1 polymer ?
#
loop_
_entity_poly.entity_id
_entity_poly.type
_entity_poly.pdbx_seq_one_letter_code
_entity_poly.pdbx_strand_id
1 'polypeptide(L)'
;MDDFADLNRRLESLLREGTVIEVDHDARRVRVESGGLQTDWIRWVAQRTGDSITWDPPSEGEPGLLLCPSGEPTTGLFLPGVYCDGHDSPSSSPNKHVRVYADSARIEYDFAAHALTATLPAGATVHVVAPGSVTVETDTATVKAKSVTLDADDTTVMGSLLVKGPLTFESGATGKNGGGAGSGSVIEIQGSAHFTGAVTADVDVKSQGVSLVGHPHKAQGEFAPTSKPIAGAA
;
A
#
# COMPACT_ATOMS: atom_id res chain seq x y z
N MET A 1 36.12 18.77 -53.56
CA MET A 1 36.67 18.12 -52.35
C MET A 1 35.92 18.49 -51.08
N ASP A 2 35.28 19.67 -51.05
CA ASP A 2 34.51 20.15 -49.88
C ASP A 2 33.25 19.35 -49.59
N ASP A 3 32.60 18.80 -50.63
CA ASP A 3 31.35 18.03 -50.52
C ASP A 3 31.53 16.69 -49.77
N PHE A 4 32.69 16.05 -49.93
CA PHE A 4 32.99 14.77 -49.28
C PHE A 4 33.32 14.96 -47.77
N ALA A 5 34.01 16.02 -47.44
CA ALA A 5 34.36 16.36 -46.07
C ALA A 5 33.11 16.78 -45.30
N ASP A 6 32.21 17.54 -45.92
CA ASP A 6 30.92 17.92 -45.29
C ASP A 6 29.99 16.73 -45.09
N LEU A 7 29.93 15.83 -46.06
CA LEU A 7 29.17 14.58 -45.95
C LEU A 7 29.70 13.71 -44.79
N ASN A 8 31.00 13.54 -44.67
CA ASN A 8 31.62 12.78 -43.59
C ASN A 8 31.30 13.43 -42.22
N ARG A 9 31.45 14.76 -42.10
CA ARG A 9 31.12 15.49 -40.90
C ARG A 9 29.66 15.29 -40.47
N ARG A 10 28.75 15.33 -41.44
CA ARG A 10 27.30 15.09 -41.19
C ARG A 10 27.02 13.65 -40.76
N LEU A 11 27.67 12.68 -41.39
CA LEU A 11 27.54 11.26 -41.02
C LEU A 11 28.05 11.00 -39.62
N GLU A 12 29.20 11.55 -39.22
CA GLU A 12 29.76 11.44 -37.88
C GLU A 12 28.90 12.15 -36.84
N SER A 13 28.10 13.14 -37.23
CA SER A 13 27.22 13.92 -36.34
C SER A 13 25.81 13.33 -36.22
N LEU A 14 25.42 12.30 -36.99
CA LEU A 14 24.07 11.72 -36.94
C LEU A 14 23.71 11.16 -35.58
N LEU A 15 24.67 10.48 -34.95
CA LEU A 15 24.52 9.86 -33.62
C LEU A 15 25.75 10.19 -32.79
N ARG A 16 25.57 10.75 -31.62
CA ARG A 16 26.65 11.12 -30.71
C ARG A 16 26.25 10.80 -29.28
N GLU A 17 27.19 10.36 -28.47
CA GLU A 17 26.97 10.37 -27.02
C GLU A 17 27.04 11.81 -26.51
N GLY A 18 26.19 12.12 -25.53
CA GLY A 18 26.15 13.45 -24.93
C GLY A 18 25.60 13.42 -23.51
N THR A 19 25.85 14.49 -22.80
CA THR A 19 25.42 14.66 -21.40
C THR A 19 24.54 15.91 -21.29
N VAL A 20 23.44 15.81 -20.57
CA VAL A 20 22.55 16.95 -20.30
C VAL A 20 23.26 17.97 -19.42
N ILE A 21 23.31 19.22 -19.87
CA ILE A 21 23.89 20.34 -19.13
C ILE A 21 22.86 21.31 -18.54
N GLU A 22 21.69 21.39 -19.15
CA GLU A 22 20.56 22.21 -18.66
C GLU A 22 19.24 21.55 -19.01
N VAL A 23 18.20 21.71 -18.16
CA VAL A 23 16.84 21.22 -18.39
C VAL A 23 15.83 22.34 -18.21
N ASP A 24 14.98 22.56 -19.22
CA ASP A 24 13.79 23.41 -19.14
C ASP A 24 12.54 22.50 -19.12
N HIS A 25 11.99 22.28 -17.91
CA HIS A 25 10.83 21.42 -17.70
C HIS A 25 9.54 22.00 -18.32
N ASP A 26 9.38 23.33 -18.29
CA ASP A 26 8.19 24.00 -18.82
C ASP A 26 8.14 23.95 -20.35
N ALA A 27 9.27 24.25 -20.99
CA ALA A 27 9.39 24.14 -22.45
C ALA A 27 9.60 22.70 -22.93
N ARG A 28 9.89 21.75 -22.01
CA ARG A 28 10.23 20.35 -22.35
C ARG A 28 11.43 20.29 -23.30
N ARG A 29 12.53 20.94 -22.89
CA ARG A 29 13.78 21.04 -23.64
C ARG A 29 14.97 20.74 -22.75
N VAL A 30 16.03 20.26 -23.38
CA VAL A 30 17.33 20.08 -22.77
C VAL A 30 18.40 20.74 -23.63
N ARG A 31 19.51 21.11 -23.01
CA ARG A 31 20.77 21.39 -23.69
C ARG A 31 21.74 20.26 -23.39
N VAL A 32 22.46 19.82 -24.39
CA VAL A 32 23.33 18.64 -24.35
C VAL A 32 24.74 19.03 -24.80
N GLU A 33 25.73 18.58 -24.05
CA GLU A 33 27.13 18.67 -24.43
C GLU A 33 27.61 17.33 -25.02
N SER A 34 28.31 17.39 -26.14
CA SER A 34 28.87 16.24 -26.84
C SER A 34 30.22 16.58 -27.49
N GLY A 35 31.35 16.15 -26.89
CA GLY A 35 32.66 16.35 -27.44
C GLY A 35 33.03 17.83 -27.70
N GLY A 36 32.70 18.72 -26.78
CA GLY A 36 32.95 20.16 -26.87
C GLY A 36 31.89 20.95 -27.67
N LEU A 37 30.91 20.26 -28.27
CA LEU A 37 29.73 20.90 -28.88
C LEU A 37 28.64 21.00 -27.82
N GLN A 38 27.99 22.17 -27.72
CA GLN A 38 26.78 22.35 -26.92
C GLN A 38 25.61 22.64 -27.86
N THR A 39 24.49 21.91 -27.65
CA THR A 39 23.28 22.15 -28.46
C THR A 39 22.56 23.42 -27.98
N ASP A 40 21.70 23.94 -28.82
CA ASP A 40 20.62 24.81 -28.37
C ASP A 40 19.55 23.98 -27.65
N TRP A 41 18.42 24.58 -27.26
CA TRP A 41 17.30 23.91 -26.61
C TRP A 41 16.61 22.88 -27.55
N ILE A 42 16.88 21.59 -27.35
CA ILE A 42 16.32 20.49 -28.13
C ILE A 42 15.31 19.67 -27.33
N ARG A 43 14.50 18.88 -28.01
CA ARG A 43 13.52 18.00 -27.37
C ARG A 43 14.18 16.72 -26.88
N TRP A 44 13.67 16.13 -25.81
CA TRP A 44 14.02 14.75 -25.45
C TRP A 44 12.95 13.75 -25.91
N VAL A 45 13.34 12.48 -26.04
CA VAL A 45 12.45 11.37 -26.37
C VAL A 45 11.79 10.86 -25.09
N ALA A 46 10.47 10.95 -25.01
CA ALA A 46 9.68 10.33 -23.94
C ALA A 46 9.28 8.90 -24.34
N GLN A 47 9.06 8.06 -23.37
CA GLN A 47 8.67 6.67 -23.61
C GLN A 47 7.31 6.57 -24.33
N ARG A 48 6.34 7.43 -23.97
CA ARG A 48 4.99 7.48 -24.58
C ARG A 48 4.49 8.92 -24.69
N THR A 49 3.90 9.29 -25.85
CA THR A 49 3.34 10.63 -26.11
C THR A 49 2.04 10.58 -26.93
N GLY A 50 1.29 9.47 -26.88
CA GLY A 50 -0.03 9.29 -27.51
C GLY A 50 -1.16 9.46 -26.51
N ASP A 51 -2.18 8.61 -26.60
CA ASP A 51 -3.30 8.58 -25.63
C ASP A 51 -2.81 8.26 -24.20
N SER A 52 -1.77 7.44 -24.08
CA SER A 52 -1.01 7.28 -22.85
C SER A 52 0.26 8.13 -22.95
N ILE A 53 0.52 8.90 -21.91
CA ILE A 53 1.64 9.84 -21.84
C ILE A 53 2.48 9.50 -20.60
N THR A 54 3.82 9.49 -20.77
CA THR A 54 4.76 9.37 -19.64
C THR A 54 5.47 10.70 -19.41
N TRP A 55 5.65 11.03 -18.15
CA TRP A 55 6.48 12.15 -17.73
C TRP A 55 7.64 11.61 -16.89
N ASP A 56 8.83 11.67 -17.45
CA ASP A 56 10.08 11.20 -16.87
C ASP A 56 11.20 12.07 -17.47
N PRO A 57 11.37 13.29 -16.94
CA PRO A 57 12.29 14.26 -17.52
C PRO A 57 13.74 13.84 -17.26
N PRO A 58 14.65 14.12 -18.20
CA PRO A 58 16.08 13.98 -17.97
C PRO A 58 16.56 14.90 -16.85
N SER A 59 17.69 14.52 -16.24
CA SER A 59 18.38 15.28 -15.20
C SER A 59 19.67 15.89 -15.72
N GLU A 60 20.11 16.98 -15.14
CA GLU A 60 21.46 17.50 -15.40
C GLU A 60 22.52 16.45 -15.04
N GLY A 61 23.48 16.28 -15.90
CA GLY A 61 24.51 15.25 -15.79
C GLY A 61 24.11 13.91 -16.39
N GLU A 62 22.86 13.71 -16.84
CA GLU A 62 22.40 12.43 -17.40
C GLU A 62 22.99 12.18 -18.78
N PRO A 63 23.64 11.00 -18.99
CA PRO A 63 24.16 10.59 -20.27
C PRO A 63 23.08 10.01 -21.17
N GLY A 64 23.25 10.19 -22.48
CA GLY A 64 22.34 9.67 -23.49
C GLY A 64 22.88 9.81 -24.90
N LEU A 65 22.00 9.60 -25.87
CA LEU A 65 22.31 9.75 -27.29
C LEU A 65 21.70 11.03 -27.84
N LEU A 66 22.53 11.81 -28.50
CA LEU A 66 22.12 12.95 -29.32
C LEU A 66 21.87 12.44 -30.74
N LEU A 67 20.62 12.48 -31.17
CA LEU A 67 20.18 12.12 -32.51
C LEU A 67 20.07 13.40 -33.36
N CYS A 68 20.94 13.56 -34.37
CA CYS A 68 20.98 14.76 -35.19
C CYS A 68 20.52 14.46 -36.63
N PRO A 69 19.24 14.63 -36.99
CA PRO A 69 18.78 14.44 -38.35
C PRO A 69 19.61 15.31 -39.33
N SER A 70 20.04 14.71 -40.42
CA SER A 70 20.94 15.35 -41.41
C SER A 70 22.27 15.86 -40.87
N GLY A 71 22.70 15.36 -39.68
CA GLY A 71 23.92 15.79 -39.02
C GLY A 71 23.88 17.19 -38.41
N GLU A 72 22.68 17.69 -38.14
CA GLU A 72 22.49 19.05 -37.61
C GLU A 72 22.03 19.00 -36.14
N PRO A 73 22.89 19.36 -35.18
CA PRO A 73 22.58 19.30 -33.74
C PRO A 73 21.48 20.25 -33.27
N THR A 74 21.28 21.39 -33.95
CA THR A 74 20.25 22.38 -33.55
C THR A 74 18.83 21.86 -33.72
N THR A 75 18.63 20.87 -34.58
CA THR A 75 17.33 20.17 -34.77
C THR A 75 17.31 18.79 -34.12
N GLY A 76 18.27 18.53 -33.27
CA GLY A 76 18.48 17.23 -32.61
C GLY A 76 17.36 16.81 -31.68
N LEU A 77 17.44 15.56 -31.29
CA LEU A 77 16.62 14.93 -30.23
C LEU A 77 17.57 14.24 -29.23
N PHE A 78 17.29 14.38 -27.95
CA PHE A 78 18.04 13.66 -26.93
C PHE A 78 17.28 12.40 -26.51
N LEU A 79 17.95 11.25 -26.54
CA LEU A 79 17.45 9.96 -26.05
C LEU A 79 18.22 9.63 -24.77
N PRO A 80 17.58 9.76 -23.57
CA PRO A 80 18.21 9.46 -22.28
C PRO A 80 18.45 7.96 -22.09
N GLY A 81 19.28 7.58 -21.10
CA GLY A 81 19.38 6.22 -20.61
C GLY A 81 20.58 5.42 -21.13
N VAL A 82 21.78 6.01 -21.09
CA VAL A 82 23.05 5.29 -21.29
C VAL A 82 23.76 5.15 -19.94
N TYR A 83 24.08 3.92 -19.51
CA TYR A 83 24.86 3.70 -18.28
C TYR A 83 26.30 4.19 -18.44
N CYS A 84 26.83 4.79 -17.39
CA CYS A 84 28.23 5.19 -17.30
C CYS A 84 28.72 5.14 -15.83
N ASP A 85 30.03 5.34 -15.60
CA ASP A 85 30.62 5.26 -14.25
C ASP A 85 29.97 6.18 -13.21
N GLY A 86 29.40 7.30 -13.65
CA GLY A 86 28.68 8.23 -12.77
C GLY A 86 27.18 7.91 -12.61
N HIS A 87 26.62 7.10 -13.49
CA HIS A 87 25.19 6.72 -13.53
C HIS A 87 25.09 5.22 -13.82
N ASP A 88 25.45 4.41 -12.79
CA ASP A 88 25.50 2.95 -12.91
C ASP A 88 24.10 2.32 -12.82
N SER A 89 24.01 1.09 -13.26
CA SER A 89 22.80 0.28 -13.23
C SER A 89 22.36 0.00 -11.79
N PRO A 90 21.06 0.13 -11.45
CA PRO A 90 20.56 -0.18 -10.13
C PRO A 90 20.55 -1.68 -9.80
N SER A 91 20.88 -2.56 -10.74
CA SER A 91 20.96 -4.00 -10.57
C SER A 91 21.79 -4.65 -11.68
N SER A 92 22.51 -5.72 -11.34
CA SER A 92 23.17 -6.62 -12.30
C SER A 92 22.42 -7.94 -12.51
N SER A 93 21.27 -8.14 -11.85
CA SER A 93 20.49 -9.38 -11.95
C SER A 93 19.65 -9.42 -13.23
N PRO A 94 19.72 -10.50 -14.02
CA PRO A 94 18.87 -10.67 -15.20
C PRO A 94 17.39 -10.93 -14.86
N ASN A 95 17.09 -11.23 -13.60
CA ASN A 95 15.75 -11.61 -13.17
C ASN A 95 14.97 -10.45 -12.52
N LYS A 96 15.49 -9.23 -12.60
CA LYS A 96 14.88 -8.08 -11.92
C LYS A 96 14.51 -6.97 -12.89
N HIS A 97 13.35 -6.41 -12.72
CA HIS A 97 12.98 -5.10 -13.24
C HIS A 97 13.01 -4.11 -12.09
N VAL A 98 13.83 -3.07 -12.19
CA VAL A 98 14.08 -2.13 -11.09
C VAL A 98 13.93 -0.70 -11.58
N ARG A 99 13.24 0.13 -10.79
CA ARG A 99 13.24 1.57 -10.92
C ARG A 99 13.65 2.21 -9.60
N VAL A 100 14.63 3.08 -9.63
CA VAL A 100 15.07 3.89 -8.49
C VAL A 100 14.79 5.35 -8.81
N TYR A 101 14.27 6.08 -7.83
CA TYR A 101 13.97 7.50 -7.92
C TYR A 101 15.03 8.34 -7.22
N ALA A 102 15.05 9.64 -7.49
CA ALA A 102 16.06 10.57 -6.96
C ALA A 102 16.11 10.61 -5.41
N ASP A 103 14.99 10.33 -4.74
CA ASP A 103 14.87 10.26 -3.28
C ASP A 103 15.19 8.87 -2.70
N SER A 104 15.73 7.97 -3.52
CA SER A 104 16.02 6.57 -3.21
C SER A 104 14.78 5.67 -3.04
N ALA A 105 13.59 6.14 -3.39
CA ALA A 105 12.45 5.24 -3.52
C ALA A 105 12.76 4.18 -4.61
N ARG A 106 12.36 2.92 -4.35
CA ARG A 106 12.67 1.79 -5.22
C ARG A 106 11.44 0.93 -5.45
N ILE A 107 11.13 0.66 -6.71
CA ILE A 107 10.14 -0.33 -7.13
C ILE A 107 10.86 -1.43 -7.87
N GLU A 108 10.67 -2.67 -7.43
CA GLU A 108 11.35 -3.84 -7.97
C GLU A 108 10.37 -4.98 -8.17
N TYR A 109 10.45 -5.67 -9.31
CA TYR A 109 9.84 -6.96 -9.52
C TYR A 109 10.92 -8.00 -9.80
N ASP A 110 10.98 -9.04 -8.96
CA ASP A 110 11.91 -10.16 -9.10
C ASP A 110 11.16 -11.34 -9.73
N PHE A 111 11.56 -11.73 -10.95
CA PHE A 111 10.91 -12.80 -11.73
C PHE A 111 11.19 -14.18 -11.13
N ALA A 112 12.33 -14.37 -10.48
CA ALA A 112 12.70 -15.64 -9.88
C ALA A 112 11.99 -15.88 -8.55
N ALA A 113 11.83 -14.81 -7.75
CA ALA A 113 11.13 -14.86 -6.47
C ALA A 113 9.62 -14.59 -6.60
N HIS A 114 9.13 -14.18 -7.78
CA HIS A 114 7.76 -13.72 -8.02
C HIS A 114 7.31 -12.62 -7.05
N ALA A 115 8.22 -11.71 -6.71
CA ALA A 115 8.02 -10.71 -5.67
C ALA A 115 8.01 -9.29 -6.23
N LEU A 116 6.93 -8.55 -5.97
CA LEU A 116 6.84 -7.11 -6.19
C LEU A 116 7.14 -6.40 -4.86
N THR A 117 8.16 -5.53 -4.86
CA THR A 117 8.57 -4.76 -3.69
C THR A 117 8.57 -3.27 -4.01
N ALA A 118 7.93 -2.47 -3.15
CA ALA A 118 8.04 -1.03 -3.16
C ALA A 118 8.65 -0.57 -1.82
N THR A 119 9.85 0.01 -1.88
CA THR A 119 10.54 0.56 -0.72
C THR A 119 10.59 2.07 -0.87
N LEU A 120 9.99 2.77 0.07
CA LEU A 120 9.90 4.23 0.07
C LEU A 120 10.75 4.80 1.20
N PRO A 121 11.29 6.02 1.06
CA PRO A 121 12.07 6.68 2.09
C PRO A 121 11.22 7.04 3.32
N ALA A 122 11.89 7.40 4.42
CA ALA A 122 11.21 7.80 5.64
C ALA A 122 10.32 9.03 5.41
N GLY A 123 9.10 8.99 5.91
CA GLY A 123 8.11 10.06 5.73
C GLY A 123 7.31 9.98 4.41
N ALA A 124 7.62 9.04 3.53
CA ALA A 124 6.84 8.84 2.30
C ALA A 124 5.42 8.35 2.61
N THR A 125 4.52 8.61 1.67
CA THR A 125 3.10 8.21 1.75
C THR A 125 2.70 7.40 0.54
N VAL A 126 1.72 6.51 0.73
CA VAL A 126 1.03 5.83 -0.38
C VAL A 126 -0.45 6.20 -0.30
N HIS A 127 -0.98 6.77 -1.37
CA HIS A 127 -2.38 7.17 -1.47
C HIS A 127 -3.01 6.51 -2.70
N VAL A 128 -4.03 5.68 -2.47
CA VAL A 128 -4.77 4.99 -3.53
C VAL A 128 -6.21 5.49 -3.53
N VAL A 129 -6.66 6.04 -4.65
CA VAL A 129 -8.03 6.48 -4.88
C VAL A 129 -8.63 5.63 -6.00
N ALA A 130 -9.64 4.84 -5.66
CA ALA A 130 -10.36 4.01 -6.61
C ALA A 130 -11.88 4.21 -6.39
N PRO A 131 -12.58 5.02 -7.21
CA PRO A 131 -14.01 5.32 -7.00
C PRO A 131 -14.93 4.09 -7.05
N GLY A 132 -14.50 3.01 -7.70
CA GLY A 132 -15.27 1.79 -7.81
C GLY A 132 -15.00 0.81 -6.66
N SER A 133 -13.83 0.19 -6.65
CA SER A 133 -13.46 -0.80 -5.64
C SER A 133 -11.95 -1.00 -5.54
N VAL A 134 -11.50 -1.49 -4.39
CA VAL A 134 -10.16 -2.06 -4.20
C VAL A 134 -10.35 -3.47 -3.66
N THR A 135 -9.78 -4.47 -4.33
CA THR A 135 -9.83 -5.87 -3.92
C THR A 135 -8.42 -6.37 -3.65
N VAL A 136 -8.21 -7.03 -2.52
CA VAL A 136 -6.97 -7.72 -2.18
C VAL A 136 -7.29 -9.20 -2.00
N GLU A 137 -6.73 -10.05 -2.87
CA GLU A 137 -6.90 -11.49 -2.83
C GLU A 137 -5.55 -12.13 -2.55
N THR A 138 -5.44 -12.80 -1.40
CA THR A 138 -4.20 -13.41 -0.93
C THR A 138 -4.48 -14.44 0.17
N ASP A 139 -3.61 -15.43 0.32
CA ASP A 139 -3.68 -16.40 1.43
C ASP A 139 -3.40 -15.72 2.79
N THR A 140 -2.56 -14.69 2.81
CA THR A 140 -2.19 -14.00 4.04
C THR A 140 -2.00 -12.49 3.80
N ALA A 141 -2.71 -11.66 4.56
CA ALA A 141 -2.50 -10.22 4.59
C ALA A 141 -2.02 -9.78 5.99
N THR A 142 -1.00 -8.92 6.04
CA THR A 142 -0.47 -8.37 7.29
C THR A 142 -0.39 -6.85 7.21
N VAL A 143 -1.00 -6.15 8.17
CA VAL A 143 -0.88 -4.71 8.34
C VAL A 143 -0.11 -4.41 9.62
N LYS A 144 1.05 -3.75 9.51
CA LYS A 144 1.85 -3.27 10.65
C LYS A 144 1.79 -1.76 10.68
N ALA A 145 1.07 -1.21 11.63
CA ALA A 145 0.90 0.23 11.78
C ALA A 145 0.77 0.62 13.25
N LYS A 146 1.05 1.89 13.58
CA LYS A 146 0.74 2.44 14.91
C LYS A 146 -0.76 2.65 15.11
N SER A 147 -1.49 2.93 14.03
CA SER A 147 -2.93 3.10 14.03
C SER A 147 -3.49 2.57 12.71
N VAL A 148 -4.65 1.93 12.77
CA VAL A 148 -5.45 1.53 11.61
C VAL A 148 -6.85 2.07 11.83
N THR A 149 -7.38 2.79 10.84
CA THR A 149 -8.76 3.27 10.82
C THR A 149 -9.48 2.61 9.65
N LEU A 150 -10.62 2.01 9.95
CA LEU A 150 -11.58 1.52 8.95
C LEU A 150 -12.81 2.45 9.03
N ASP A 151 -12.91 3.35 8.07
CA ASP A 151 -14.02 4.29 7.93
C ASP A 151 -14.94 3.76 6.82
N ALA A 152 -15.94 3.00 7.23
CA ALA A 152 -16.88 2.32 6.34
C ALA A 152 -18.25 2.17 7.04
N ASP A 153 -19.33 2.26 6.26
CA ASP A 153 -20.69 2.02 6.77
C ASP A 153 -20.84 0.60 7.34
N ASP A 154 -20.23 -0.38 6.69
CA ASP A 154 -20.23 -1.79 7.11
C ASP A 154 -18.84 -2.40 7.06
N THR A 155 -18.45 -3.10 8.12
CA THR A 155 -17.23 -3.93 8.15
C THR A 155 -17.61 -5.36 8.52
N THR A 156 -17.32 -6.32 7.63
CA THR A 156 -17.62 -7.74 7.84
C THR A 156 -16.36 -8.57 8.03
N VAL A 157 -16.31 -9.36 9.10
CA VAL A 157 -15.30 -10.40 9.33
C VAL A 157 -15.96 -11.76 9.18
N MET A 158 -15.64 -12.51 8.13
CA MET A 158 -16.26 -13.80 7.83
C MET A 158 -15.76 -14.95 8.71
N GLY A 159 -14.62 -14.80 9.33
CA GLY A 159 -14.01 -15.79 10.23
C GLY A 159 -14.00 -15.33 11.68
N SER A 160 -13.02 -15.77 12.43
CA SER A 160 -12.82 -15.37 13.82
C SER A 160 -12.04 -14.06 13.93
N LEU A 161 -12.40 -13.23 14.90
CA LEU A 161 -11.68 -12.01 15.27
C LEU A 161 -11.00 -12.23 16.63
N LEU A 162 -9.67 -12.13 16.69
CA LEU A 162 -8.90 -12.14 17.93
C LEU A 162 -8.41 -10.72 18.24
N VAL A 163 -8.90 -10.15 19.31
CA VAL A 163 -8.44 -8.85 19.85
C VAL A 163 -7.59 -9.11 21.09
N LYS A 164 -6.29 -8.77 21.06
CA LYS A 164 -5.35 -8.98 22.17
C LYS A 164 -5.33 -7.84 23.17
N GLY A 165 -5.94 -6.73 22.88
CA GLY A 165 -6.05 -5.55 23.72
C GLY A 165 -7.49 -5.26 24.15
N PRO A 166 -7.76 -4.12 24.79
CA PRO A 166 -9.12 -3.69 25.10
C PRO A 166 -9.97 -3.56 23.84
N LEU A 167 -11.26 -3.93 23.94
CA LEU A 167 -12.27 -3.76 22.91
C LEU A 167 -13.39 -2.86 23.45
N THR A 168 -13.72 -1.80 22.73
CA THR A 168 -14.77 -0.86 23.11
C THR A 168 -15.87 -0.85 22.05
N PHE A 169 -17.11 -0.85 22.49
CA PHE A 169 -18.29 -0.64 21.65
C PHE A 169 -18.99 0.65 22.14
N GLU A 170 -19.13 1.65 21.30
CA GLU A 170 -19.80 2.91 21.66
C GLU A 170 -21.33 2.83 21.53
N SER A 171 -21.82 2.00 20.59
CA SER A 171 -23.25 1.87 20.30
C SER A 171 -23.85 0.51 20.68
N GLY A 172 -23.10 -0.34 21.40
CA GLY A 172 -23.53 -1.64 21.86
C GLY A 172 -22.98 -2.82 21.07
N ALA A 173 -23.26 -4.03 21.55
CA ALA A 173 -22.88 -5.30 20.92
C ALA A 173 -24.08 -6.24 20.91
N THR A 174 -24.35 -6.86 19.76
CA THR A 174 -25.40 -7.88 19.61
C THR A 174 -24.79 -9.20 19.22
N GLY A 175 -24.96 -10.22 20.05
CA GLY A 175 -24.63 -11.60 19.72
C GLY A 175 -25.88 -12.35 19.22
N LYS A 176 -25.82 -12.98 18.07
CA LYS A 176 -26.88 -13.84 17.53
C LYS A 176 -26.36 -15.26 17.38
N ASN A 177 -27.14 -16.24 17.82
CA ASN A 177 -26.83 -17.65 17.55
C ASN A 177 -27.10 -17.93 16.08
N GLY A 178 -26.06 -17.91 15.26
CA GLY A 178 -26.15 -18.29 13.84
C GLY A 178 -26.23 -19.81 13.78
N GLY A 179 -27.35 -20.40 13.41
CA GLY A 179 -27.71 -21.82 13.21
C GLY A 179 -26.64 -22.88 12.87
N GLY A 180 -25.40 -22.68 13.27
CA GLY A 180 -24.34 -23.68 13.24
C GLY A 180 -24.46 -24.65 14.41
N ALA A 181 -24.12 -25.90 14.20
CA ALA A 181 -24.25 -27.03 15.14
C ALA A 181 -23.36 -26.94 16.40
N GLY A 182 -23.46 -25.84 17.14
CA GLY A 182 -22.79 -25.65 18.43
C GLY A 182 -23.81 -25.17 19.47
N SER A 183 -24.16 -26.02 20.45
CA SER A 183 -24.97 -25.68 21.61
C SER A 183 -24.24 -24.81 22.64
N GLY A 184 -23.31 -23.96 22.21
CA GLY A 184 -22.50 -23.11 23.06
C GLY A 184 -23.13 -21.73 23.33
N SER A 185 -22.70 -21.08 24.38
CA SER A 185 -23.07 -19.71 24.71
C SER A 185 -22.69 -18.74 23.60
N VAL A 186 -23.54 -17.78 23.28
CA VAL A 186 -23.25 -16.71 22.28
C VAL A 186 -22.16 -15.77 22.80
N ILE A 187 -22.10 -15.57 24.10
CA ILE A 187 -21.07 -14.81 24.81
C ILE A 187 -20.63 -15.63 26.02
N GLU A 188 -19.36 -15.97 26.11
CA GLU A 188 -18.72 -16.57 27.26
C GLU A 188 -17.66 -15.61 27.81
N ILE A 189 -17.74 -15.32 29.11
CA ILE A 189 -16.80 -14.45 29.82
C ILE A 189 -16.05 -15.28 30.85
N GLN A 190 -14.78 -15.55 30.62
CA GLN A 190 -13.90 -16.20 31.58
C GLN A 190 -13.27 -15.14 32.50
N GLY A 191 -14.03 -14.67 33.46
CA GLY A 191 -13.65 -13.60 34.37
C GLY A 191 -14.85 -12.95 35.01
N SER A 192 -14.70 -11.74 35.52
CA SER A 192 -15.76 -10.97 36.12
C SER A 192 -16.39 -10.02 35.10
N ALA A 193 -17.73 -9.82 35.18
CA ALA A 193 -18.43 -8.80 34.44
C ALA A 193 -18.98 -7.74 35.47
N HIS A 194 -18.81 -6.46 35.14
CA HIS A 194 -19.36 -5.34 35.89
C HIS A 194 -20.39 -4.62 35.04
N PHE A 195 -21.61 -4.54 35.56
CA PHE A 195 -22.73 -3.86 34.88
C PHE A 195 -23.09 -2.60 35.68
N THR A 196 -23.08 -1.45 35.02
CA THR A 196 -23.51 -0.16 35.63
C THR A 196 -25.00 0.11 35.45
N GLY A 197 -25.67 -0.69 34.62
CA GLY A 197 -27.11 -0.62 34.34
C GLY A 197 -27.83 -1.90 34.74
N ALA A 198 -29.12 -1.99 34.40
CA ALA A 198 -29.93 -3.17 34.64
C ALA A 198 -29.49 -4.36 33.79
N VAL A 199 -29.55 -5.56 34.35
CA VAL A 199 -29.43 -6.83 33.62
C VAL A 199 -30.82 -7.44 33.48
N THR A 200 -31.28 -7.64 32.26
CA THR A 200 -32.57 -8.31 31.96
C THR A 200 -32.30 -9.63 31.25
N ALA A 201 -33.09 -10.64 31.62
CA ALA A 201 -33.08 -11.94 30.97
C ALA A 201 -34.51 -12.38 30.70
N ASP A 202 -34.81 -12.75 29.45
CA ASP A 202 -36.19 -13.15 29.07
C ASP A 202 -36.60 -14.50 29.65
N VAL A 203 -35.62 -15.34 29.97
CA VAL A 203 -35.89 -16.70 30.50
C VAL A 203 -35.43 -16.81 31.94
N ASP A 204 -34.16 -16.75 32.24
CA ASP A 204 -33.62 -16.93 33.59
C ASP A 204 -32.14 -16.53 33.72
N VAL A 205 -31.72 -16.17 34.90
CA VAL A 205 -30.29 -16.05 35.30
C VAL A 205 -30.01 -17.11 36.34
N LYS A 206 -29.03 -17.98 36.09
CA LYS A 206 -28.66 -19.10 36.97
C LYS A 206 -27.23 -18.98 37.47
N SER A 207 -27.03 -19.31 38.75
CA SER A 207 -25.71 -19.46 39.37
C SER A 207 -25.67 -20.76 40.17
N GLN A 208 -24.72 -21.69 39.86
CA GLN A 208 -24.58 -22.95 40.51
C GLN A 208 -25.89 -23.76 40.59
N GLY A 209 -26.69 -23.72 39.55
CA GLY A 209 -27.99 -24.39 39.50
C GLY A 209 -29.15 -23.69 40.19
N VAL A 210 -28.90 -22.56 40.86
CA VAL A 210 -29.95 -21.74 41.49
C VAL A 210 -30.47 -20.73 40.48
N SER A 211 -31.78 -20.79 40.20
CA SER A 211 -32.53 -19.86 39.34
C SER A 211 -32.84 -18.59 40.07
N LEU A 212 -32.65 -17.43 39.44
CA LEU A 212 -33.08 -16.17 39.97
C LEU A 212 -34.60 -16.07 40.08
N VAL A 213 -35.30 -16.65 39.10
CA VAL A 213 -36.77 -16.58 38.96
C VAL A 213 -37.47 -17.67 39.80
N GLY A 214 -36.97 -18.90 39.82
CA GLY A 214 -37.65 -20.09 40.33
C GLY A 214 -36.98 -20.77 41.54
N HIS A 215 -36.07 -20.11 42.28
CA HIS A 215 -35.41 -20.73 43.40
C HIS A 215 -36.32 -20.81 44.64
N PRO A 216 -36.44 -21.98 45.28
CA PRO A 216 -37.19 -22.15 46.52
C PRO A 216 -36.39 -21.69 47.75
N HIS A 217 -37.13 -21.32 48.80
CA HIS A 217 -36.58 -21.04 50.11
C HIS A 217 -37.19 -21.98 51.14
N LYS A 218 -36.40 -22.41 52.12
CA LYS A 218 -36.90 -23.19 53.24
C LYS A 218 -37.32 -22.26 54.38
N ALA A 219 -38.55 -22.35 54.82
CA ALA A 219 -39.00 -21.61 56.00
C ALA A 219 -38.27 -22.09 57.27
N GLN A 220 -37.76 -21.17 58.08
CA GLN A 220 -37.02 -21.46 59.32
C GLN A 220 -37.84 -21.14 60.58
N GLY A 221 -39.10 -20.68 60.45
CA GLY A 221 -40.02 -20.29 61.53
C GLY A 221 -40.78 -19.02 61.18
N GLU A 222 -41.80 -18.69 62.00
CA GLU A 222 -42.77 -17.63 61.67
C GLU A 222 -42.16 -16.21 61.58
N PHE A 223 -41.07 -15.95 62.33
CA PHE A 223 -40.33 -14.67 62.32
C PHE A 223 -38.85 -14.78 61.92
N ALA A 224 -38.43 -15.91 61.45
CA ALA A 224 -37.03 -16.12 61.04
C ALA A 224 -36.82 -15.74 59.57
N PRO A 225 -35.63 -15.23 59.17
CA PRO A 225 -35.30 -15.04 57.79
C PRO A 225 -35.33 -16.39 57.01
N THR A 226 -35.69 -16.34 55.76
CA THR A 226 -35.65 -17.53 54.89
C THR A 226 -34.22 -18.03 54.70
N SER A 227 -34.04 -19.32 54.39
CA SER A 227 -32.74 -19.90 54.07
C SER A 227 -32.12 -19.21 52.86
N LYS A 228 -30.82 -19.44 52.63
CA LYS A 228 -30.20 -19.13 51.33
C LYS A 228 -30.98 -19.86 50.23
N PRO A 229 -31.03 -19.28 49.01
CA PRO A 229 -31.59 -19.99 47.86
C PRO A 229 -30.98 -21.37 47.68
N ILE A 230 -31.80 -22.36 47.35
CA ILE A 230 -31.35 -23.74 47.04
C ILE A 230 -31.63 -24.06 45.59
N ALA A 231 -30.82 -24.93 44.98
CA ALA A 231 -31.06 -25.43 43.62
C ALA A 231 -32.45 -26.11 43.56
N GLY A 232 -33.28 -25.71 42.62
CA GLY A 232 -34.53 -26.40 42.35
C GLY A 232 -34.28 -27.79 41.84
N ALA A 233 -35.07 -28.80 42.25
CA ALA A 233 -35.08 -30.08 41.58
C ALA A 233 -35.61 -29.87 40.14
N ALA A 234 -34.89 -30.40 39.16
CA ALA A 234 -35.30 -30.37 37.75
C ALA A 234 -36.58 -31.18 37.53
#